data_f577bd84982451a8bb694296c8f78fb2
#
_entry.id   f577bd84982451a8bb694296c8f78fb2
#
_cell.length_a   1.000
_cell.length_b   1.000
_cell.length_c   1.000
_cell.angle_alpha   90.00
_cell.angle_beta   90.00
_cell.angle_gamma   90.00
#
_symmetry.space_group_name_H-M   'P 1'
#
loop_
_entity.id
_entity.type
_entity.pdbx_description
1 polymer ?
#
loop_
_entity_poly.entity_id
_entity_poly.type
_entity_poly.pdbx_seq_one_letter_code
_entity_poly.pdbx_strand_id
1 'polypeptide(L)'
;CAEATGTSGAGIMLMAGDASRGSICTTDAVSALIEQLQYDLGEGPCIDAYRLNVPVLEPDLAAPAVVRWSAFTGPVLAAGARAVFGFPLRVGSVRLGAMNLYDERAGSLTDDQHADALVMAEVAAQAVLVLQAGAPPGVLADELASGADFRYVVHQAAGMVAAQLDTSVG
;
A
#
# COMPACT_ATOMS: atom_id res chain seq x y z
N CYS A 1 3.93 2.07 -8.02
CA CYS A 1 2.52 1.97 -7.57
C CYS A 1 1.78 3.28 -7.84
N ALA A 2 2.16 4.41 -7.21
CA ALA A 2 1.46 5.69 -7.38
C ALA A 2 1.32 6.12 -8.85
N GLU A 3 2.38 6.03 -9.64
CA GLU A 3 2.37 6.38 -11.06
C GLU A 3 1.41 5.50 -11.87
N ALA A 4 1.37 4.19 -11.60
CA ALA A 4 0.48 3.26 -12.29
C ALA A 4 -0.99 3.47 -11.93
N THR A 5 -1.29 3.90 -10.71
CA THR A 5 -2.65 4.15 -10.24
C THR A 5 -3.09 5.62 -10.42
N GLY A 6 -2.19 6.51 -10.84
CA GLY A 6 -2.46 7.94 -10.99
C GLY A 6 -2.79 8.64 -9.67
N THR A 7 -2.32 8.11 -8.54
CA THR A 7 -2.46 8.70 -7.21
C THR A 7 -1.25 9.54 -6.84
N SER A 8 -1.36 10.40 -5.82
CA SER A 8 -0.29 11.32 -5.43
C SER A 8 0.91 10.59 -4.83
N GLY A 9 0.68 9.50 -4.11
CA GLY A 9 1.77 8.69 -3.59
C GLY A 9 1.33 7.32 -3.08
N ALA A 10 2.33 6.49 -2.75
CA ALA A 10 2.14 5.11 -2.32
C ALA A 10 3.18 4.67 -1.28
N GLY A 11 2.80 3.69 -0.46
CA GLY A 11 3.68 3.01 0.46
C GLY A 11 3.32 1.54 0.60
N ILE A 12 4.24 0.73 1.10
CA ILE A 12 4.01 -0.68 1.40
C ILE A 12 4.54 -1.01 2.78
N MET A 13 3.64 -1.55 3.59
CA MET A 13 3.88 -1.97 4.97
C MET A 13 3.77 -3.49 5.08
N LEU A 14 4.78 -4.12 5.68
CA LEU A 14 4.70 -5.53 6.06
C LEU A 14 4.15 -5.70 7.46
N MET A 15 3.40 -6.80 7.64
CA MET A 15 2.74 -7.16 8.90
C MET A 15 3.06 -8.60 9.26
N ALA A 16 3.15 -8.89 10.57
CA ALA A 16 3.29 -10.24 11.07
C ALA A 16 2.33 -10.44 12.25
N GLY A 17 1.26 -11.19 12.02
CA GLY A 17 0.16 -11.24 12.96
C GLY A 17 -0.47 -9.86 13.10
N ASP A 18 -0.73 -9.41 14.32
CA ASP A 18 -1.30 -8.08 14.58
C ASP A 18 -0.26 -6.95 14.69
N ALA A 19 1.03 -7.28 14.53
CA ALA A 19 2.11 -6.31 14.62
C ALA A 19 2.61 -5.90 13.22
N SER A 20 2.76 -4.60 12.99
CA SER A 20 3.48 -4.09 11.82
C SER A 20 4.98 -4.39 11.97
N ARG A 21 5.62 -4.83 10.89
CA ARG A 21 7.08 -5.01 10.82
C ARG A 21 7.80 -3.79 10.25
N GLY A 22 7.03 -2.81 9.78
CA GLY A 22 7.54 -1.56 9.24
C GLY A 22 7.23 -1.37 7.75
N SER A 23 7.51 -0.17 7.28
CA SER A 23 7.41 0.21 5.87
C SER A 23 8.64 -0.28 5.12
N ILE A 24 8.42 -0.90 3.96
CA ILE A 24 9.51 -1.34 3.06
C ILE A 24 9.74 -0.41 1.89
N CYS A 25 8.76 0.36 1.50
CA CYS A 25 8.95 1.42 0.51
C CYS A 25 7.88 2.50 0.62
N THR A 26 8.29 3.72 0.30
CA THR A 26 7.41 4.88 0.18
C THR A 26 7.85 5.72 -1.02
N THR A 27 6.93 6.42 -1.66
CA THR A 27 7.25 7.26 -2.83
C THR A 27 7.76 8.64 -2.45
N ASP A 28 7.36 9.15 -1.28
CA ASP A 28 7.60 10.52 -0.83
C ASP A 28 7.46 10.67 0.69
N ALA A 29 7.67 11.89 1.20
CA ALA A 29 7.61 12.17 2.61
C ALA A 29 6.20 12.03 3.21
N VAL A 30 5.14 12.28 2.43
CA VAL A 30 3.75 12.16 2.91
C VAL A 30 3.41 10.68 3.05
N SER A 31 3.74 9.85 2.07
CA SER A 31 3.54 8.40 2.17
C SER A 31 4.35 7.80 3.32
N ALA A 32 5.57 8.27 3.55
CA ALA A 32 6.39 7.85 4.70
C ALA A 32 5.74 8.22 6.04
N LEU A 33 5.19 9.41 6.16
CA LEU A 33 4.45 9.83 7.36
C LEU A 33 3.19 8.99 7.58
N ILE A 34 2.41 8.73 6.51
CA ILE A 34 1.21 7.88 6.57
C ILE A 34 1.57 6.48 7.10
N GLU A 35 2.63 5.87 6.56
CA GLU A 35 3.12 4.57 7.01
C GLU A 35 3.56 4.60 8.49
N GLN A 36 4.33 5.63 8.88
CA GLN A 36 4.81 5.77 10.25
C GLN A 36 3.66 5.94 11.24
N LEU A 37 2.66 6.76 10.92
CA LEU A 37 1.48 6.95 11.77
C LEU A 37 0.69 5.65 11.94
N GLN A 38 0.49 4.89 10.87
CA GLN A 38 -0.19 3.59 10.95
C GLN A 38 0.60 2.60 11.80
N TYR A 39 1.94 2.62 11.69
CA TYR A 39 2.81 1.80 12.53
C TYR A 39 2.68 2.15 14.01
N ASP A 40 2.82 3.42 14.35
CA ASP A 40 2.86 3.90 15.73
C ASP A 40 1.50 3.81 16.43
N LEU A 41 0.43 4.12 15.70
CA LEU A 41 -0.93 4.20 16.25
C LEU A 41 -1.69 2.86 16.18
N GLY A 42 -1.28 1.95 15.30
CA GLY A 42 -2.01 0.69 15.05
C GLY A 42 -3.41 0.93 14.46
N GLU A 43 -3.65 2.09 13.87
CA GLU A 43 -4.90 2.47 13.18
C GLU A 43 -4.61 3.10 11.83
N GLY A 44 -5.56 2.98 10.90
CA GLY A 44 -5.44 3.51 9.54
C GLY A 44 -5.87 2.50 8.48
N PRO A 45 -5.92 2.93 7.19
CA PRO A 45 -6.46 2.10 6.12
C PRO A 45 -5.68 0.82 5.87
N CYS A 46 -4.35 0.82 5.99
CA CYS A 46 -3.55 -0.40 5.82
C CYS A 46 -3.77 -1.40 6.96
N ILE A 47 -3.88 -0.92 8.19
CA ILE A 47 -4.15 -1.76 9.35
C ILE A 47 -5.50 -2.46 9.19
N ASP A 48 -6.53 -1.70 8.82
CA ASP A 48 -7.86 -2.25 8.59
C ASP A 48 -7.91 -3.17 7.37
N ALA A 49 -7.26 -2.79 6.25
CA ALA A 49 -7.20 -3.62 5.05
C ALA A 49 -6.53 -4.98 5.34
N TYR A 50 -5.44 -4.98 6.08
CA TYR A 50 -4.77 -6.21 6.50
C TYR A 50 -5.65 -7.08 7.40
N ARG A 51 -6.30 -6.48 8.41
CA ARG A 51 -7.17 -7.19 9.36
C ARG A 51 -8.41 -7.77 8.70
N LEU A 52 -9.09 -6.95 7.89
CA LEU A 52 -10.33 -7.32 7.21
C LEU A 52 -10.09 -8.16 5.95
N ASN A 53 -8.86 -8.13 5.40
CA ASN A 53 -8.46 -8.79 4.16
C ASN A 53 -9.27 -8.33 2.93
N VAL A 54 -9.68 -7.06 2.92
CA VAL A 54 -10.38 -6.38 1.83
C VAL A 54 -9.82 -4.96 1.66
N PRO A 55 -9.95 -4.33 0.49
CA PRO A 55 -9.62 -2.91 0.34
C PRO A 55 -10.41 -2.03 1.31
N VAL A 56 -9.74 -1.03 1.88
CA VAL A 56 -10.33 -0.02 2.76
C VAL A 56 -10.11 1.34 2.11
N LEU A 57 -11.20 1.98 1.72
CA LEU A 57 -11.18 3.20 0.94
C LEU A 57 -11.79 4.34 1.76
N GLU A 58 -11.04 5.43 1.91
CA GLU A 58 -11.53 6.68 2.52
C GLU A 58 -11.30 7.82 1.53
N PRO A 59 -12.34 8.22 0.80
CA PRO A 59 -12.23 9.22 -0.26
C PRO A 59 -12.12 10.65 0.25
N ASP A 60 -12.49 10.94 1.49
CA ASP A 60 -12.29 12.25 2.10
C ASP A 60 -12.12 12.16 3.62
N LEU A 61 -10.86 12.23 4.05
CA LEU A 61 -10.52 12.23 5.48
C LEU A 61 -11.09 13.42 6.26
N ALA A 62 -11.41 14.54 5.60
CA ALA A 62 -12.00 15.70 6.28
C ALA A 62 -13.52 15.59 6.46
N ALA A 63 -14.18 14.71 5.69
CA ALA A 63 -15.62 14.46 5.76
C ALA A 63 -15.94 12.97 5.63
N PRO A 64 -15.37 12.10 6.52
CA PRO A 64 -15.53 10.67 6.40
C PRO A 64 -17.00 10.24 6.66
N ALA A 65 -17.48 9.25 5.90
CA ALA A 65 -18.81 8.70 6.10
C ALA A 65 -18.94 8.03 7.48
N VAL A 66 -17.85 7.47 8.00
CA VAL A 66 -17.74 6.90 9.34
C VAL A 66 -16.45 7.41 9.98
N VAL A 67 -16.55 8.03 11.15
CA VAL A 67 -15.37 8.49 11.89
C VAL A 67 -14.59 7.28 12.38
N ARG A 68 -13.41 7.08 11.79
CA ARG A 68 -12.43 6.08 12.17
C ARG A 68 -11.08 6.78 12.36
N TRP A 69 -10.13 6.11 12.97
CA TRP A 69 -8.74 6.56 13.03
C TRP A 69 -8.56 7.98 13.57
N SER A 70 -9.06 8.21 14.78
CA SER A 70 -9.12 9.54 15.39
C SER A 70 -7.76 10.20 15.59
N ALA A 71 -6.72 9.42 15.86
CA ALA A 71 -5.35 9.93 16.03
C ALA A 71 -4.59 10.04 14.69
N PHE A 72 -4.96 9.24 13.69
CA PHE A 72 -4.34 9.20 12.36
C PHE A 72 -4.82 10.36 11.46
N THR A 73 -6.12 10.64 11.45
CA THR A 73 -6.73 11.55 10.46
C THR A 73 -6.17 12.97 10.50
N GLY A 74 -6.05 13.57 11.69
CA GLY A 74 -5.58 14.94 11.83
C GLY A 74 -4.17 15.20 11.27
N PRO A 75 -3.16 14.43 11.70
CA PRO A 75 -1.81 14.54 11.15
C PRO A 75 -1.71 14.30 9.64
N VAL A 76 -2.47 13.35 9.09
CA VAL A 76 -2.46 13.03 7.65
C VAL A 76 -3.05 14.18 6.83
N LEU A 77 -4.16 14.77 7.29
CA LEU A 77 -4.72 15.98 6.69
C LEU A 77 -3.74 17.15 6.73
N ALA A 78 -3.05 17.34 7.86
CA ALA A 78 -2.05 18.40 8.00
C ALA A 78 -0.85 18.21 7.05
N ALA A 79 -0.53 16.97 6.68
CA ALA A 79 0.51 16.65 5.70
C ALA A 79 0.06 16.84 4.24
N GLY A 80 -1.22 17.12 4.01
CA GLY A 80 -1.78 17.42 2.68
C GLY A 80 -2.53 16.27 2.01
N ALA A 81 -2.59 15.07 2.59
CA ALA A 81 -3.38 13.98 2.05
C ALA A 81 -4.86 14.13 2.41
N ARG A 82 -5.74 14.01 1.42
CA ARG A 82 -7.20 14.15 1.58
C ARG A 82 -7.91 12.81 1.42
N ALA A 83 -7.45 11.95 0.54
CA ALA A 83 -7.96 10.60 0.36
C ALA A 83 -6.87 9.58 0.67
N VAL A 84 -7.23 8.44 1.28
CA VAL A 84 -6.31 7.34 1.58
C VAL A 84 -6.98 6.01 1.30
N PHE A 85 -6.21 5.07 0.75
CA PHE A 85 -6.73 3.78 0.31
C PHE A 85 -5.75 2.69 0.73
N GLY A 86 -6.23 1.68 1.46
CA GLY A 86 -5.45 0.52 1.88
C GLY A 86 -5.85 -0.71 1.07
N PHE A 87 -4.87 -1.42 0.51
CA PHE A 87 -5.07 -2.65 -0.23
C PHE A 87 -4.28 -3.79 0.43
N PRO A 88 -4.91 -4.93 0.78
CA PRO A 88 -4.21 -6.01 1.45
C PRO A 88 -3.24 -6.70 0.50
N LEU A 89 -2.02 -6.97 0.98
CA LEU A 89 -1.04 -7.80 0.30
C LEU A 89 -1.21 -9.25 0.77
N ARG A 90 -1.67 -10.12 -0.15
CA ARG A 90 -1.91 -11.53 0.18
C ARG A 90 -1.59 -12.44 -1.00
N VAL A 91 -1.20 -13.67 -0.69
CA VAL A 91 -1.08 -14.74 -1.68
C VAL A 91 -1.84 -15.95 -1.13
N GLY A 92 -2.93 -16.31 -1.79
CA GLY A 92 -3.87 -17.29 -1.26
C GLY A 92 -4.44 -16.86 0.09
N SER A 93 -4.22 -17.66 1.13
CA SER A 93 -4.63 -17.38 2.51
C SER A 93 -3.57 -16.64 3.34
N VAL A 94 -2.35 -16.49 2.81
CA VAL A 94 -1.25 -15.83 3.51
C VAL A 94 -1.35 -14.32 3.36
N ARG A 95 -1.48 -13.62 4.48
CA ARG A 95 -1.48 -12.15 4.55
C ARG A 95 -0.07 -11.67 4.87
N LEU A 96 0.47 -10.77 4.07
CA LEU A 96 1.84 -10.28 4.15
C LEU A 96 1.93 -8.86 4.69
N GLY A 97 0.91 -8.05 4.39
CA GLY A 97 0.89 -6.64 4.74
C GLY A 97 -0.21 -5.88 4.01
N ALA A 98 0.02 -4.61 3.75
CA ALA A 98 -0.87 -3.77 2.95
C ALA A 98 -0.10 -2.73 2.13
N MET A 99 -0.67 -2.37 0.98
CA MET A 99 -0.24 -1.24 0.17
C MET A 99 -1.13 -0.05 0.51
N ASN A 100 -0.51 1.10 0.71
CA ASN A 100 -1.15 2.39 0.91
C ASN A 100 -1.08 3.21 -0.37
N LEU A 101 -2.18 3.83 -0.75
CA LEU A 101 -2.24 4.89 -1.75
C LEU A 101 -2.86 6.12 -1.11
N TYR A 102 -2.41 7.33 -1.52
CA TYR A 102 -3.05 8.55 -1.08
C TYR A 102 -3.20 9.55 -2.22
N ASP A 103 -4.16 10.46 -2.08
CA ASP A 103 -4.31 11.61 -2.97
C ASP A 103 -4.43 12.91 -2.15
N GLU A 104 -3.85 13.99 -2.67
CA GLU A 104 -3.94 15.33 -2.10
C GLU A 104 -5.34 15.94 -2.25
N ARG A 105 -6.16 15.39 -3.13
CA ARG A 105 -7.55 15.79 -3.37
C ARG A 105 -8.51 14.74 -2.84
N ALA A 106 -9.65 15.20 -2.34
CA ALA A 106 -10.76 14.32 -2.02
C ALA A 106 -11.33 13.72 -3.30
N GLY A 107 -11.66 12.45 -3.26
CA GLY A 107 -12.28 11.71 -4.36
C GLY A 107 -12.10 10.22 -4.23
N SER A 108 -13.04 9.45 -4.78
CA SER A 108 -12.91 8.01 -4.91
C SER A 108 -11.96 7.66 -6.05
N LEU A 109 -11.31 6.51 -5.97
CA LEU A 109 -10.64 5.92 -7.12
C LEU A 109 -11.66 5.65 -8.23
N THR A 110 -11.25 5.85 -9.48
CA THR A 110 -12.02 5.36 -10.63
C THR A 110 -11.98 3.83 -10.65
N ASP A 111 -12.85 3.20 -11.44
CA ASP A 111 -12.86 1.73 -11.58
C ASP A 111 -11.53 1.22 -12.12
N ASP A 112 -10.93 1.93 -13.07
CA ASP A 112 -9.60 1.59 -13.62
C ASP A 112 -8.51 1.73 -12.56
N GLN A 113 -8.47 2.84 -11.82
CA GLN A 113 -7.50 3.03 -10.73
C GLN A 113 -7.64 1.98 -9.64
N HIS A 114 -8.87 1.58 -9.31
CA HIS A 114 -9.13 0.53 -8.34
C HIS A 114 -8.64 -0.84 -8.86
N ALA A 115 -8.89 -1.16 -10.13
CA ALA A 115 -8.40 -2.39 -10.75
C ALA A 115 -6.87 -2.44 -10.79
N ASP A 116 -6.23 -1.34 -11.20
CA ASP A 116 -4.76 -1.21 -11.21
C ASP A 116 -4.17 -1.37 -9.80
N ALA A 117 -4.81 -0.80 -8.79
CA ALA A 117 -4.38 -0.94 -7.40
C ALA A 117 -4.46 -2.40 -6.91
N LEU A 118 -5.48 -3.14 -7.29
CA LEU A 118 -5.60 -4.57 -6.96
C LEU A 118 -4.48 -5.39 -7.62
N VAL A 119 -4.21 -5.14 -8.91
CA VAL A 119 -3.12 -5.80 -9.64
C VAL A 119 -1.77 -5.47 -9.01
N MET A 120 -1.54 -4.20 -8.67
CA MET A 120 -0.30 -3.77 -8.02
C MET A 120 -0.11 -4.41 -6.64
N ALA A 121 -1.18 -4.55 -5.86
CA ALA A 121 -1.13 -5.22 -4.57
C ALA A 121 -0.77 -6.72 -4.72
N GLU A 122 -1.31 -7.39 -5.75
CA GLU A 122 -0.97 -8.79 -6.04
C GLU A 122 0.50 -8.95 -6.46
N VAL A 123 0.97 -8.10 -7.37
CA VAL A 123 2.38 -8.08 -7.83
C VAL A 123 3.33 -7.82 -6.65
N ALA A 124 3.01 -6.83 -5.81
CA ALA A 124 3.80 -6.53 -4.62
C ALA A 124 3.84 -7.71 -3.64
N ALA A 125 2.71 -8.38 -3.42
CA ALA A 125 2.63 -9.55 -2.54
C ALA A 125 3.50 -10.70 -3.07
N GLN A 126 3.49 -10.97 -4.36
CA GLN A 126 4.33 -12.00 -4.99
C GLN A 126 5.81 -11.63 -4.88
N ALA A 127 6.18 -10.36 -5.12
CA ALA A 127 7.56 -9.89 -4.98
C ALA A 127 8.06 -10.06 -3.54
N VAL A 128 7.25 -9.72 -2.53
CA VAL A 128 7.58 -9.95 -1.12
C VAL A 128 7.86 -11.42 -0.85
N LEU A 129 7.02 -12.34 -1.34
CA LEU A 129 7.23 -13.77 -1.14
C LEU A 129 8.53 -14.28 -1.78
N VAL A 130 8.82 -13.85 -3.01
CA VAL A 130 10.04 -14.26 -3.72
C VAL A 130 11.28 -13.80 -2.96
N LEU A 131 11.32 -12.53 -2.55
CA LEU A 131 12.45 -11.98 -1.80
C LEU A 131 12.60 -12.63 -0.41
N GLN A 132 11.47 -12.93 0.25
CA GLN A 132 11.46 -13.56 1.57
C GLN A 132 11.82 -15.06 1.54
N ALA A 133 11.70 -15.73 0.39
CA ALA A 133 11.91 -17.18 0.28
C ALA A 133 13.34 -17.62 0.65
N GLY A 134 14.33 -16.75 0.52
CA GLY A 134 15.72 -17.00 0.89
C GLY A 134 16.07 -16.65 2.33
N ALA A 135 15.20 -16.02 3.09
CA ALA A 135 15.48 -15.57 4.43
C ALA A 135 15.13 -16.64 5.48
N PRO A 136 15.85 -16.69 6.62
CA PRO A 136 15.50 -17.58 7.73
C PRO A 136 14.10 -17.28 8.30
N PRO A 137 13.39 -18.28 8.85
CA PRO A 137 12.09 -18.07 9.46
C PRO A 137 12.11 -16.97 10.54
N GLY A 138 11.20 -16.01 10.42
CA GLY A 138 11.07 -14.91 11.38
C GLY A 138 12.02 -13.73 11.15
N VAL A 139 12.93 -13.81 10.18
CA VAL A 139 13.83 -12.72 9.76
C VAL A 139 13.33 -12.09 8.49
N LEU A 140 13.34 -10.77 8.42
CA LEU A 140 13.04 -10.04 7.17
C LEU A 140 14.26 -10.16 6.24
N ALA A 141 14.04 -10.49 4.97
CA ALA A 141 15.10 -10.53 3.98
C ALA A 141 15.79 -9.16 3.87
N ASP A 142 17.12 -9.14 3.73
CA ASP A 142 17.92 -7.90 3.66
C ASP A 142 17.45 -6.99 2.52
N GLU A 143 17.03 -7.56 1.40
CA GLU A 143 16.49 -6.84 0.24
C GLU A 143 15.19 -6.10 0.59
N LEU A 144 14.34 -6.70 1.42
CA LEU A 144 13.11 -6.05 1.91
C LEU A 144 13.43 -5.02 2.98
N ALA A 145 14.40 -5.27 3.84
CA ALA A 145 14.82 -4.34 4.89
C ALA A 145 15.46 -3.07 4.30
N SER A 146 16.20 -3.18 3.20
CA SER A 146 16.80 -2.04 2.48
C SER A 146 15.80 -1.25 1.63
N GLY A 147 14.72 -1.90 1.18
CA GLY A 147 13.69 -1.32 0.32
C GLY A 147 14.13 -0.95 -1.09
N ALA A 148 15.43 -1.02 -1.42
CA ALA A 148 15.96 -0.59 -2.70
C ALA A 148 15.63 -1.58 -3.84
N ASP A 149 15.90 -2.85 -3.62
CA ASP A 149 15.66 -3.90 -4.61
C ASP A 149 14.16 -4.17 -4.78
N PHE A 150 13.40 -4.06 -3.69
CA PHE A 150 11.95 -4.20 -3.74
C PHE A 150 11.31 -3.15 -4.64
N ARG A 151 11.72 -1.88 -4.54
CA ARG A 151 11.24 -0.82 -5.44
C ARG A 151 11.51 -1.13 -6.90
N TYR A 152 12.70 -1.62 -7.20
CA TYR A 152 13.08 -1.99 -8.57
C TYR A 152 12.20 -3.13 -9.12
N VAL A 153 12.01 -4.21 -8.35
CA VAL A 153 11.18 -5.36 -8.75
C VAL A 153 9.71 -4.96 -8.97
N VAL A 154 9.15 -4.14 -8.09
CA VAL A 154 7.77 -3.66 -8.23
C VAL A 154 7.61 -2.73 -9.43
N HIS A 155 8.58 -1.84 -9.69
CA HIS A 155 8.55 -0.98 -10.89
C HIS A 155 8.69 -1.77 -12.19
N GLN A 156 9.56 -2.78 -12.22
CA GLN A 156 9.73 -3.64 -13.39
C GLN A 156 8.46 -4.44 -13.68
N ALA A 157 7.84 -5.03 -12.65
CA ALA A 157 6.60 -5.77 -12.78
C ALA A 157 5.43 -4.86 -13.20
N ALA A 158 5.33 -3.64 -12.64
CA ALA A 158 4.34 -2.65 -13.04
C ALA A 158 4.48 -2.24 -14.51
N GLY A 159 5.72 -2.07 -15.00
CA GLY A 159 5.99 -1.79 -16.40
C GLY A 159 5.57 -2.92 -17.34
N MET A 160 5.77 -4.17 -16.93
CA MET A 160 5.33 -5.34 -17.71
C MET A 160 3.80 -5.46 -17.76
N VAL A 161 3.10 -5.20 -16.65
CA VAL A 161 1.63 -5.22 -16.60
C VAL A 161 1.05 -4.11 -17.47
N ALA A 162 1.58 -2.88 -17.40
CA ALA A 162 1.14 -1.78 -18.24
C ALA A 162 1.34 -2.07 -19.75
N ALA A 163 2.47 -2.67 -20.12
CA ALA A 163 2.74 -3.06 -21.50
C ALA A 163 1.82 -4.19 -22.01
N GLN A 164 1.38 -5.09 -21.14
CA GLN A 164 0.43 -6.15 -21.49
C GLN A 164 -1.00 -5.64 -21.66
N LEU A 165 -1.40 -4.64 -20.86
CA LEU A 165 -2.72 -4.00 -20.96
C LEU A 165 -2.84 -3.15 -22.23
N ASP A 166 -1.78 -2.42 -22.63
CA ASP A 166 -1.75 -1.65 -23.88
C ASP A 166 -1.79 -2.54 -25.14
N THR A 167 -1.40 -3.79 -25.07
CA THR A 167 -1.46 -4.74 -26.19
C THR A 167 -2.81 -5.43 -26.33
N SER A 168 -3.72 -5.31 -25.39
CA SER A 168 -5.03 -5.95 -25.44
C SER A 168 -6.16 -5.05 -26.00
N VAL A 169 -5.85 -3.84 -26.47
CA VAL A 169 -6.80 -2.91 -27.13
C VAL A 169 -6.42 -2.76 -28.59
N GLY A 170 -6.51 -3.87 -29.33
CA GLY A 170 -6.33 -3.93 -30.77
C GLY A 170 -7.41 -4.79 -31.40
#